data_90cdfc2c9797a0321952456e31b83963
#
_entry.id   90cdfc2c9797a0321952456e31b83963
#
_cell.length_a   1.000
_cell.length_b   1.000
_cell.length_c   1.000
_cell.angle_alpha   90.00
_cell.angle_beta   90.00
_cell.angle_gamma   90.00
#
_symmetry.space_group_name_H-M   'P 1'
#
loop_
_entity.id
_entity.type
_entity.pdbx_description
1 polymer ?
#
loop_
_entity_poly.entity_id
_entity_poly.type
_entity_poly.pdbx_seq_one_letter_code
_entity_poly.pdbx_strand_id
1 'polypeptide(L)'
;MAEENVTVGTGAAVPTSPGTAGIKSQAPGAPVTVSSVAGATGGIAPGNLVEADVDEQIFRFQSEDTALMSLMLKAKKVKVNSPEVEHFMIDEQRSTLTTDTAVSASTSKAQFVLPLVANDQSIPRDFHTLLVPDVDGYAPDGQTKTPGKGLMLFVTGRDATTDNPIVRAVNGPKTNATDAFCTTPAIPAGSKVKLLSNAMYETQKEVDPSLIVPRPSMVYLQKRGMNQVVSDYFDAQKKHIPFTKSLIAEQAILDFKRAGNRTLWVGIKGKFPVKVPKLGEQMVYFTEGIRWQFKRVLQHTGKWTYEKLIALAKMYFTGEDVPKTALLLAGKNLLEEIQCIDFSNHKEIQIISKINPLGWTVTNIHTVFGDIDIKREPTLDTLGLSNSGALIGEDRLVHYEYSQQHEFNDRVDGEEATRKGIVVWDGLALKGACHIWIDGEGEPATAGAVSYAIWDKETAPTGDDLVDGRVYLLTVDCPGINAQAQNGQMWQVKVTKTGSGETAITTTKWSEFTGEIIAE
;
A
#
# COMPACT_ATOMS: atom_id res chain seq x y z
N MET A 1 -51.44 -58.25 8.80
CA MET A 1 -51.74 -56.96 8.15
C MET A 1 -50.40 -56.27 7.97
N ALA A 2 -49.99 -56.11 6.72
CA ALA A 2 -48.71 -55.50 6.41
C ALA A 2 -48.76 -54.01 6.80
N GLU A 3 -47.85 -53.58 7.68
CA GLU A 3 -47.61 -52.17 7.91
C GLU A 3 -47.08 -51.58 6.60
N GLU A 4 -47.86 -50.78 5.91
CA GLU A 4 -47.37 -49.89 4.87
C GLU A 4 -46.48 -48.84 5.51
N ASN A 5 -45.18 -49.07 5.46
CA ASN A 5 -44.19 -48.01 5.72
C ASN A 5 -44.40 -46.97 4.65
N VAL A 6 -45.12 -45.89 4.96
CA VAL A 6 -45.19 -44.70 4.14
C VAL A 6 -43.82 -44.07 4.22
N THR A 7 -42.90 -44.39 3.33
CA THR A 7 -41.68 -43.65 3.07
C THR A 7 -42.11 -42.25 2.60
N VAL A 8 -42.05 -41.28 3.50
CA VAL A 8 -42.17 -39.86 3.16
C VAL A 8 -41.03 -39.53 2.23
N GLY A 9 -41.28 -39.57 0.94
CA GLY A 9 -40.33 -39.07 -0.05
C GLY A 9 -40.06 -37.59 0.21
N THR A 10 -38.95 -37.14 -0.32
CA THR A 10 -38.45 -35.77 -0.25
C THR A 10 -39.36 -34.74 -0.94
N GLY A 11 -40.55 -34.67 -0.55
CA GLY A 11 -41.61 -33.74 -0.91
C GLY A 11 -42.78 -34.09 -0.02
N ALA A 12 -43.27 -33.16 0.76
CA ALA A 12 -44.40 -33.37 1.61
C ALA A 12 -45.53 -34.02 0.78
N ALA A 13 -45.81 -35.29 1.05
CA ALA A 13 -46.92 -35.96 0.45
C ALA A 13 -48.18 -35.22 0.92
N VAL A 14 -48.74 -34.41 0.05
CA VAL A 14 -50.07 -33.81 0.29
C VAL A 14 -51.05 -34.98 0.25
N PRO A 15 -51.78 -35.25 1.32
CA PRO A 15 -52.79 -36.29 1.31
C PRO A 15 -53.81 -36.02 0.21
N THR A 16 -53.97 -37.00 -0.67
CA THR A 16 -54.85 -36.86 -1.84
C THR A 16 -56.31 -37.17 -1.52
N SER A 17 -56.60 -37.59 -0.29
CA SER A 17 -57.97 -37.90 0.12
C SER A 17 -58.52 -36.93 1.15
N PRO A 18 -59.72 -36.36 0.98
CA PRO A 18 -60.36 -35.58 2.02
C PRO A 18 -60.53 -36.39 3.31
N GLY A 19 -60.04 -35.87 4.42
CA GLY A 19 -60.11 -36.52 5.73
C GLY A 19 -58.86 -37.23 6.20
N THR A 20 -57.83 -37.45 5.33
CA THR A 20 -56.55 -38.04 5.72
C THR A 20 -55.42 -36.99 5.82
N ALA A 21 -55.70 -35.74 5.44
CA ALA A 21 -54.76 -34.65 5.52
C ALA A 21 -54.33 -34.41 6.99
N GLY A 22 -53.04 -34.48 7.26
CA GLY A 22 -52.48 -34.21 8.58
C GLY A 22 -52.59 -35.37 9.59
N ILE A 23 -53.17 -36.51 9.25
CA ILE A 23 -53.24 -37.67 10.14
C ILE A 23 -51.97 -38.51 9.98
N LYS A 24 -51.18 -38.61 11.04
CA LYS A 24 -50.06 -39.56 11.14
C LYS A 24 -50.48 -40.74 12.00
N SER A 25 -50.29 -41.95 11.51
CA SER A 25 -50.52 -43.17 12.28
C SER A 25 -49.37 -43.32 13.30
N GLN A 26 -49.72 -43.35 14.58
CA GLN A 26 -48.80 -43.69 15.66
C GLN A 26 -49.20 -44.98 16.36
N ALA A 27 -48.21 -45.67 16.95
CA ALA A 27 -48.50 -46.84 17.77
C ALA A 27 -49.40 -46.43 18.98
N PRO A 28 -50.38 -47.26 19.38
CA PRO A 28 -51.22 -46.96 20.52
C PRO A 28 -50.40 -46.74 21.79
N GLY A 29 -50.63 -45.63 22.48
CA GLY A 29 -49.88 -45.25 23.68
C GLY A 29 -48.50 -44.58 23.46
N ALA A 30 -48.07 -44.42 22.22
CA ALA A 30 -46.85 -43.68 21.91
C ALA A 30 -47.02 -42.19 22.18
N PRO A 31 -46.03 -41.52 22.83
CA PRO A 31 -46.10 -40.08 23.02
C PRO A 31 -45.96 -39.33 21.70
N VAL A 32 -46.67 -38.21 21.58
CA VAL A 32 -46.49 -37.28 20.46
C VAL A 32 -45.14 -36.60 20.62
N THR A 33 -44.23 -36.77 19.69
CA THR A 33 -42.88 -36.20 19.70
C THR A 33 -42.69 -35.23 18.53
N VAL A 34 -41.69 -34.38 18.62
CA VAL A 34 -41.32 -33.45 17.51
C VAL A 34 -41.17 -34.21 16.18
N SER A 35 -40.55 -35.39 16.21
CA SER A 35 -40.37 -36.24 15.02
C SER A 35 -41.68 -36.79 14.48
N SER A 36 -42.71 -36.92 15.28
CA SER A 36 -44.03 -37.39 14.83
C SER A 36 -44.88 -36.32 14.14
N VAL A 37 -44.61 -35.05 14.40
CA VAL A 37 -45.34 -33.91 13.84
C VAL A 37 -44.51 -33.05 12.87
N ALA A 38 -43.18 -33.12 13.00
CA ALA A 38 -42.28 -32.49 12.04
C ALA A 38 -42.14 -33.34 10.79
N GLY A 39 -42.05 -32.75 9.64
CA GLY A 39 -41.65 -33.44 8.41
C GLY A 39 -40.28 -34.06 8.56
N ALA A 40 -40.02 -35.18 7.85
CA ALA A 40 -38.77 -35.96 7.96
C ALA A 40 -37.46 -35.18 7.72
N THR A 41 -37.52 -33.97 7.23
CA THR A 41 -36.39 -33.10 6.87
C THR A 41 -36.17 -31.90 7.81
N GLY A 42 -36.94 -31.76 8.92
CA GLY A 42 -36.67 -30.68 9.89
C GLY A 42 -36.68 -29.25 9.34
N GLY A 43 -37.24 -29.04 8.16
CA GLY A 43 -37.28 -27.73 7.51
C GLY A 43 -38.68 -27.15 7.46
N ILE A 44 -38.83 -25.93 6.99
CA ILE A 44 -40.06 -25.22 6.73
C ILE A 44 -40.72 -25.85 5.49
N ALA A 45 -41.21 -27.09 5.63
CA ALA A 45 -42.02 -27.72 4.60
C ALA A 45 -43.50 -27.45 4.88
N PRO A 46 -44.34 -27.31 3.85
CA PRO A 46 -45.80 -27.22 4.04
C PRO A 46 -46.31 -28.42 4.87
N GLY A 47 -46.98 -28.14 5.98
CA GLY A 47 -47.49 -29.15 6.89
C GLY A 47 -46.61 -29.50 8.10
N ASN A 48 -45.49 -28.86 8.28
CA ASN A 48 -44.71 -28.94 9.52
C ASN A 48 -45.41 -28.11 10.62
N LEU A 49 -45.79 -28.79 11.74
CA LEU A 49 -46.46 -28.12 12.86
C LEU A 49 -45.47 -27.52 13.88
N VAL A 50 -44.17 -27.86 13.80
CA VAL A 50 -43.14 -27.39 14.70
C VAL A 50 -42.24 -26.43 13.91
N GLU A 51 -42.23 -25.19 14.30
CA GLU A 51 -41.30 -24.19 13.78
C GLU A 51 -40.02 -24.22 14.62
N ALA A 52 -38.87 -23.98 13.96
CA ALA A 52 -37.63 -23.74 14.67
C ALA A 52 -37.71 -22.42 15.42
N ASP A 53 -37.18 -22.40 16.63
CA ASP A 53 -37.01 -21.13 17.35
C ASP A 53 -35.92 -20.32 16.63
N VAL A 54 -36.22 -19.08 16.29
CA VAL A 54 -35.38 -18.21 15.50
C VAL A 54 -34.90 -17.06 16.39
N ASP A 55 -33.60 -16.97 16.56
CA ASP A 55 -32.98 -15.80 17.21
C ASP A 55 -33.22 -14.55 16.36
N GLU A 56 -33.86 -13.54 16.95
CA GLU A 56 -34.12 -12.26 16.27
C GLU A 56 -32.87 -11.39 16.12
N GLN A 57 -31.76 -11.75 16.78
CA GLN A 57 -30.52 -11.00 16.68
C GLN A 57 -29.76 -11.35 15.38
N ILE A 58 -29.42 -10.33 14.64
CA ILE A 58 -28.60 -10.45 13.43
C ILE A 58 -27.17 -9.98 13.74
N PHE A 59 -26.23 -10.91 13.72
CA PHE A 59 -24.82 -10.60 13.93
C PHE A 59 -24.11 -10.27 12.60
N ARG A 60 -23.27 -9.25 12.64
CA ARG A 60 -22.44 -8.84 11.50
C ARG A 60 -21.00 -9.34 11.70
N PHE A 61 -20.48 -10.05 10.71
CA PHE A 61 -19.12 -10.62 10.76
C PHE A 61 -18.02 -9.69 10.22
N GLN A 62 -18.39 -8.56 9.62
CA GLN A 62 -17.44 -7.68 8.97
C GLN A 62 -17.16 -6.44 9.82
N SER A 63 -15.90 -5.99 9.82
CA SER A 63 -15.52 -4.75 10.49
C SER A 63 -16.23 -3.53 9.88
N GLU A 64 -16.77 -2.69 10.72
CA GLU A 64 -17.37 -1.41 10.34
C GLU A 64 -16.35 -0.27 10.31
N ASP A 65 -15.12 -0.52 10.78
CA ASP A 65 -14.08 0.50 10.85
C ASP A 65 -13.51 0.81 9.46
N THR A 66 -13.70 2.06 9.03
CA THR A 66 -13.20 2.63 7.79
C THR A 66 -12.45 3.91 8.14
N ALA A 67 -11.25 3.77 8.73
CA ALA A 67 -10.54 4.88 9.31
C ALA A 67 -10.20 5.97 8.28
N LEU A 68 -9.72 5.60 7.09
CA LEU A 68 -9.38 6.56 6.05
C LEU A 68 -10.61 7.33 5.54
N MET A 69 -11.75 6.65 5.33
CA MET A 69 -13.00 7.33 4.93
C MET A 69 -13.46 8.29 6.01
N SER A 70 -13.38 7.90 7.29
CA SER A 70 -13.73 8.76 8.41
C SER A 70 -12.80 9.96 8.52
N LEU A 71 -11.51 9.78 8.25
CA LEU A 71 -10.52 10.84 8.19
C LEU A 71 -10.82 11.81 7.04
N MET A 72 -11.16 11.30 5.85
CA MET A 72 -11.56 12.11 4.70
C MET A 72 -12.77 12.99 5.00
N LEU A 73 -13.78 12.44 5.67
CA LEU A 73 -14.99 13.20 6.02
C LEU A 73 -14.72 14.33 7.02
N LYS A 74 -13.68 14.21 7.85
CA LYS A 74 -13.24 15.23 8.81
C LYS A 74 -12.18 16.18 8.24
N ALA A 75 -11.51 15.79 7.15
CA ALA A 75 -10.49 16.61 6.49
C ALA A 75 -11.07 17.92 5.95
N LYS A 76 -10.19 18.88 5.65
CA LYS A 76 -10.57 20.17 5.08
C LYS A 76 -11.32 19.95 3.75
N LYS A 77 -12.59 20.33 3.71
CA LYS A 77 -13.42 20.24 2.52
C LYS A 77 -13.19 21.44 1.61
N VAL A 78 -12.99 21.18 0.33
CA VAL A 78 -12.87 22.21 -0.71
C VAL A 78 -13.85 21.87 -1.82
N LYS A 79 -14.83 22.75 -2.01
CA LYS A 79 -15.79 22.63 -3.10
C LYS A 79 -15.12 23.08 -4.40
N VAL A 80 -15.27 22.27 -5.44
CA VAL A 80 -14.70 22.51 -6.77
C VAL A 80 -15.76 22.45 -7.86
N ASN A 81 -15.49 23.09 -8.99
CA ASN A 81 -16.44 23.18 -10.11
C ASN A 81 -16.03 22.31 -11.31
N SER A 82 -14.99 21.49 -11.15
CA SER A 82 -14.52 20.56 -12.17
C SER A 82 -14.19 19.21 -11.54
N PRO A 83 -14.43 18.09 -12.22
CA PRO A 83 -13.98 16.78 -11.79
C PRO A 83 -12.45 16.60 -11.90
N GLU A 84 -11.76 17.50 -12.58
CA GLU A 84 -10.31 17.58 -12.67
C GLU A 84 -9.82 18.75 -11.83
N VAL A 85 -9.01 18.48 -10.83
CA VAL A 85 -8.50 19.48 -9.89
C VAL A 85 -6.99 19.51 -9.95
N GLU A 86 -6.43 20.65 -10.29
CA GLU A 86 -5.00 20.88 -10.21
C GLU A 86 -4.64 21.56 -8.89
N HIS A 87 -3.62 21.06 -8.24
CA HIS A 87 -2.99 21.73 -7.12
C HIS A 87 -1.48 21.84 -7.35
N PHE A 88 -0.93 22.97 -6.96
CA PHE A 88 0.47 23.26 -7.18
C PHE A 88 1.25 23.03 -5.89
N MET A 89 2.41 22.42 -6.04
CA MET A 89 3.37 22.23 -4.95
C MET A 89 4.69 22.88 -5.35
N ILE A 90 5.28 23.62 -4.43
CA ILE A 90 6.62 24.16 -4.55
C ILE A 90 7.52 23.24 -3.73
N ASP A 91 8.50 22.63 -4.37
CA ASP A 91 9.54 21.89 -3.68
C ASP A 91 10.63 22.85 -3.20
N GLU A 92 11.32 22.49 -2.13
CA GLU A 92 12.55 23.16 -1.76
C GLU A 92 13.64 22.96 -2.81
N GLN A 93 14.52 23.93 -2.94
CA GLN A 93 15.73 23.76 -3.73
C GLN A 93 16.57 22.66 -3.08
N ARG A 94 16.93 21.64 -3.86
CA ARG A 94 17.80 20.59 -3.38
C ARG A 94 19.13 21.17 -2.92
N SER A 95 19.45 20.99 -1.67
CA SER A 95 20.73 21.35 -1.10
C SER A 95 21.81 20.26 -1.23
N THR A 96 21.38 19.05 -1.57
CA THR A 96 22.28 17.88 -1.74
C THR A 96 22.16 17.35 -3.15
N LEU A 97 23.27 17.39 -3.87
CA LEU A 97 23.43 16.89 -5.23
C LEU A 97 24.26 15.62 -5.21
N THR A 98 24.28 14.88 -6.31
CA THR A 98 25.05 13.62 -6.39
C THR A 98 25.90 13.64 -7.66
N THR A 99 27.17 13.24 -7.55
CA THR A 99 28.04 13.07 -8.72
C THR A 99 27.67 11.82 -9.50
N ASP A 100 27.58 11.92 -10.82
CA ASP A 100 27.26 10.79 -11.72
C ASP A 100 28.48 9.92 -11.98
N THR A 101 29.56 10.52 -12.48
CA THR A 101 30.81 9.83 -12.78
C THR A 101 31.96 10.37 -11.92
N ALA A 102 32.99 9.56 -11.75
CA ALA A 102 34.14 9.96 -10.96
C ALA A 102 34.99 11.01 -11.72
N VAL A 103 35.47 12.01 -10.97
CA VAL A 103 36.48 12.95 -11.45
C VAL A 103 37.86 12.39 -11.07
N SER A 104 38.72 12.17 -12.06
CA SER A 104 40.08 11.71 -11.83
C SER A 104 40.99 12.85 -11.35
N ALA A 105 41.89 12.55 -10.41
CA ALA A 105 42.90 13.50 -10.01
C ALA A 105 43.80 13.89 -11.19
N SER A 106 44.13 15.18 -11.29
CA SER A 106 45.06 15.68 -12.31
C SER A 106 45.92 16.77 -11.72
N THR A 107 47.16 16.89 -12.24
CA THR A 107 48.08 17.99 -11.89
C THR A 107 47.70 19.31 -12.56
N SER A 108 46.67 19.31 -13.41
CA SER A 108 46.15 20.50 -14.06
C SER A 108 45.58 21.48 -13.04
N LYS A 109 45.95 22.74 -13.15
CA LYS A 109 45.39 23.85 -12.37
C LYS A 109 44.20 24.53 -13.07
N ALA A 110 43.74 23.94 -14.18
CA ALA A 110 42.58 24.41 -14.92
C ALA A 110 41.27 24.11 -14.17
N GLN A 111 40.23 24.77 -14.60
CA GLN A 111 38.85 24.43 -14.20
C GLN A 111 38.49 23.06 -14.76
N PHE A 112 37.61 22.36 -14.08
CA PHE A 112 37.13 21.04 -14.53
C PHE A 112 35.62 20.95 -14.43
N VAL A 113 35.05 20.08 -15.24
CA VAL A 113 33.61 19.81 -15.21
C VAL A 113 33.32 18.85 -14.07
N LEU A 114 32.33 19.18 -13.22
CA LEU A 114 31.81 18.29 -12.18
C LEU A 114 30.57 17.58 -12.72
N PRO A 115 30.67 16.30 -13.08
CA PRO A 115 29.54 15.55 -13.61
C PRO A 115 28.54 15.26 -12.52
N LEU A 116 27.32 15.81 -12.63
CA LEU A 116 26.22 15.59 -11.72
C LEU A 116 25.15 14.71 -12.38
N VAL A 117 24.39 14.00 -11.57
CA VAL A 117 23.25 13.20 -12.01
C VAL A 117 22.24 14.11 -12.72
N ALA A 118 21.55 13.56 -13.74
CA ALA A 118 20.50 14.26 -14.45
C ALA A 118 19.49 14.89 -13.46
N ASN A 119 19.05 16.11 -13.76
CA ASN A 119 18.26 17.02 -12.92
C ASN A 119 19.00 17.71 -11.76
N ASP A 120 20.19 17.30 -11.37
CA ASP A 120 21.03 18.02 -10.41
C ASP A 120 21.98 19.02 -11.10
N GLN A 121 22.24 18.81 -12.40
CA GLN A 121 23.15 19.60 -13.22
C GLN A 121 22.80 21.09 -13.24
N SER A 122 21.51 21.41 -13.36
CA SER A 122 21.01 22.78 -13.51
C SER A 122 20.89 23.57 -12.20
N ILE A 123 21.08 22.93 -11.04
CA ILE A 123 20.89 23.56 -9.73
C ILE A 123 22.03 24.51 -9.36
N PRO A 124 23.34 24.13 -9.46
CA PRO A 124 24.41 25.06 -9.16
C PRO A 124 24.44 26.22 -10.18
N ARG A 125 24.60 27.43 -9.70
CA ARG A 125 24.74 28.65 -10.52
C ARG A 125 26.17 29.16 -10.42
N ASP A 126 26.50 30.06 -11.30
CA ASP A 126 27.80 30.74 -11.24
C ASP A 126 27.99 31.39 -9.88
N PHE A 127 29.21 31.32 -9.40
CA PHE A 127 29.64 31.81 -8.09
C PHE A 127 29.10 31.03 -6.89
N HIS A 128 28.35 29.95 -7.07
CA HIS A 128 27.99 29.07 -5.95
C HIS A 128 29.22 28.34 -5.40
N THR A 129 29.16 28.07 -4.11
CA THR A 129 30.15 27.21 -3.44
C THR A 129 29.51 25.87 -3.15
N LEU A 130 30.28 24.81 -3.40
CA LEU A 130 29.89 23.43 -3.22
C LEU A 130 30.82 22.76 -2.23
N LEU A 131 30.28 21.96 -1.32
CA LEU A 131 31.03 21.18 -0.37
C LEU A 131 30.86 19.69 -0.67
N VAL A 132 31.95 18.97 -0.80
CA VAL A 132 31.98 17.51 -0.94
C VAL A 132 32.48 16.92 0.39
N PRO A 133 31.55 16.51 1.31
CA PRO A 133 31.94 16.05 2.64
C PRO A 133 32.75 14.75 2.63
N ASP A 134 32.48 13.90 1.63
CA ASP A 134 33.07 12.57 1.49
C ASP A 134 34.52 12.60 0.99
N VAL A 135 35.02 13.75 0.59
CA VAL A 135 36.38 13.96 0.10
C VAL A 135 37.10 14.97 1.00
N ASP A 136 38.22 14.56 1.59
CA ASP A 136 39.00 15.43 2.45
C ASP A 136 39.60 16.61 1.66
N GLY A 137 39.43 17.79 2.22
CA GLY A 137 40.14 18.98 1.76
C GLY A 137 41.58 19.02 2.22
N TYR A 138 42.31 20.05 1.80
CA TYR A 138 43.69 20.28 2.12
C TYR A 138 43.89 21.56 2.95
N ALA A 139 44.96 21.61 3.68
CA ALA A 139 45.42 22.83 4.33
C ALA A 139 45.79 23.90 3.27
N PRO A 140 45.99 25.18 3.64
CA PRO A 140 46.32 26.24 2.68
C PRO A 140 47.60 25.98 1.87
N ASP A 141 48.49 25.15 2.39
CA ASP A 141 49.70 24.68 1.68
C ASP A 141 49.39 23.74 0.50
N GLY A 142 48.19 23.14 0.46
CA GLY A 142 47.76 22.21 -0.55
C GLY A 142 48.53 20.88 -0.55
N GLN A 143 49.33 20.61 0.47
CA GLN A 143 50.16 19.41 0.61
C GLN A 143 49.61 18.49 1.70
N THR A 144 49.12 19.07 2.77
CA THR A 144 48.62 18.36 3.95
C THR A 144 47.13 18.17 3.86
N LYS A 145 46.62 16.91 3.80
CA LYS A 145 45.20 16.63 3.92
C LYS A 145 44.68 16.97 5.31
N THR A 146 43.50 17.53 5.38
CA THR A 146 42.81 17.84 6.63
C THR A 146 41.60 16.92 6.79
N PRO A 147 41.76 15.78 7.50
CA PRO A 147 40.67 14.83 7.69
C PRO A 147 39.44 15.48 8.33
N GLY A 148 38.26 15.16 7.81
CA GLY A 148 37.00 15.69 8.30
C GLY A 148 36.64 17.12 7.83
N LYS A 149 37.53 17.81 7.15
CA LYS A 149 37.20 19.02 6.40
C LYS A 149 36.92 18.64 4.95
N GLY A 150 35.67 18.71 4.55
CA GLY A 150 35.26 18.42 3.19
C GLY A 150 35.94 19.29 2.14
N LEU A 151 36.03 18.77 0.93
CA LEU A 151 36.53 19.50 -0.22
C LEU A 151 35.53 20.57 -0.64
N MET A 152 35.99 21.81 -0.76
CA MET A 152 35.15 22.94 -1.20
C MET A 152 35.48 23.28 -2.65
N LEU A 153 34.45 23.38 -3.46
CA LEU A 153 34.52 23.74 -4.87
C LEU A 153 33.80 25.07 -5.11
N PHE A 154 34.27 25.82 -6.06
CA PHE A 154 33.69 27.08 -6.50
C PHE A 154 33.25 26.98 -7.96
N VAL A 155 31.99 27.30 -8.25
CA VAL A 155 31.43 27.26 -9.59
C VAL A 155 31.84 28.50 -10.36
N THR A 156 32.44 28.31 -11.50
CA THR A 156 32.97 29.40 -12.35
C THR A 156 32.21 29.55 -13.65
N GLY A 157 31.36 28.60 -14.01
CA GLY A 157 30.59 28.59 -15.24
C GLY A 157 29.91 27.27 -15.49
N ARG A 158 29.41 27.08 -16.69
CA ARG A 158 28.72 25.89 -17.13
C ARG A 158 29.31 25.34 -18.42
N ASP A 159 29.31 24.03 -18.54
CA ASP A 159 29.63 23.36 -19.80
C ASP A 159 28.44 23.44 -20.76
N ALA A 160 28.67 24.02 -21.92
CA ALA A 160 27.61 24.25 -22.93
C ALA A 160 27.00 22.96 -23.51
N THR A 161 27.73 21.83 -23.40
CA THR A 161 27.31 20.55 -23.97
C THR A 161 26.51 19.70 -23.00
N THR A 162 26.96 19.64 -21.75
CA THR A 162 26.40 18.74 -20.74
C THR A 162 25.58 19.45 -19.66
N ASP A 163 25.54 20.78 -19.66
CA ASP A 163 24.96 21.65 -18.62
C ASP A 163 25.51 21.40 -17.21
N ASN A 164 26.61 20.66 -17.11
CA ASN A 164 27.30 20.43 -15.86
C ASN A 164 28.06 21.68 -15.38
N PRO A 165 28.16 21.92 -14.04
CA PRO A 165 28.93 23.05 -13.53
C PRO A 165 30.42 22.85 -13.79
N ILE A 166 31.07 23.92 -14.27
CA ILE A 166 32.51 24.02 -14.33
C ILE A 166 32.99 24.58 -13.00
N VAL A 167 33.89 23.86 -12.34
CA VAL A 167 34.29 24.17 -10.96
C VAL A 167 35.81 24.29 -10.82
N ARG A 168 36.21 24.94 -9.74
CA ARG A 168 37.59 25.03 -9.28
C ARG A 168 37.63 24.66 -7.79
N ALA A 169 38.62 23.85 -7.41
CA ALA A 169 38.84 23.52 -6.00
C ALA A 169 39.38 24.74 -5.24
N VAL A 170 38.76 25.02 -4.07
CA VAL A 170 39.20 26.12 -3.17
C VAL A 170 40.25 25.62 -2.21
N ASN A 171 40.02 24.47 -1.57
CA ASN A 171 40.95 23.84 -0.62
C ASN A 171 41.38 22.47 -1.14
N GLY A 172 41.72 22.38 -2.41
CA GLY A 172 42.24 21.17 -3.06
C GLY A 172 43.73 20.99 -2.95
N PRO A 173 44.27 19.93 -3.56
CA PRO A 173 45.72 19.69 -3.63
C PRO A 173 46.41 20.77 -4.46
N LYS A 174 47.67 21.05 -4.16
CA LYS A 174 48.56 21.93 -4.93
C LYS A 174 49.86 21.20 -5.29
N THR A 175 50.42 21.53 -6.43
CA THR A 175 51.73 21.01 -6.82
C THR A 175 52.82 21.62 -5.95
N ASN A 176 52.75 22.94 -5.69
CA ASN A 176 53.66 23.66 -4.79
C ASN A 176 52.84 24.48 -3.81
N ALA A 177 53.34 24.67 -2.58
CA ALA A 177 52.65 25.45 -1.54
C ALA A 177 52.38 26.91 -1.95
N THR A 178 53.20 27.46 -2.82
CA THR A 178 53.08 28.84 -3.34
C THR A 178 52.11 28.98 -4.53
N ASP A 179 51.54 27.89 -5.02
CA ASP A 179 50.62 27.93 -6.16
C ASP A 179 49.34 28.69 -5.80
N ALA A 180 48.91 29.60 -6.69
CA ALA A 180 47.68 30.37 -6.51
C ALA A 180 46.44 29.50 -6.62
N PHE A 181 46.46 28.46 -7.44
CA PHE A 181 45.32 27.59 -7.72
C PHE A 181 45.62 26.14 -7.34
N CYS A 182 44.55 25.47 -6.88
CA CYS A 182 44.58 24.03 -6.62
C CYS A 182 44.56 23.24 -7.92
N THR A 183 45.11 22.04 -7.90
CA THR A 183 44.96 21.05 -8.97
C THR A 183 43.64 20.32 -8.87
N THR A 184 43.24 19.57 -9.89
CA THR A 184 41.98 18.81 -9.90
C THR A 184 42.06 17.68 -8.85
N PRO A 185 41.19 17.66 -7.84
CA PRO A 185 41.11 16.57 -6.87
C PRO A 185 40.40 15.34 -7.43
N ALA A 186 40.66 14.17 -6.84
CA ALA A 186 39.86 12.99 -7.12
C ALA A 186 38.51 13.10 -6.38
N ILE A 187 37.41 12.92 -7.10
CA ILE A 187 36.05 12.88 -6.52
C ILE A 187 35.39 11.59 -7.01
N PRO A 188 35.04 10.64 -6.11
CA PRO A 188 34.37 9.40 -6.50
C PRO A 188 32.97 9.64 -7.10
N ALA A 189 32.53 8.74 -7.95
CA ALA A 189 31.14 8.70 -8.40
C ALA A 189 30.20 8.44 -7.20
N GLY A 190 29.00 8.99 -7.24
CA GLY A 190 28.02 8.86 -6.16
C GLY A 190 28.30 9.71 -4.92
N SER A 191 29.38 10.53 -4.90
CA SER A 191 29.68 11.44 -3.79
C SER A 191 28.58 12.47 -3.61
N LYS A 192 28.25 12.76 -2.33
CA LYS A 192 27.26 13.78 -2.00
C LYS A 192 27.91 15.16 -2.03
N VAL A 193 27.30 16.06 -2.79
CA VAL A 193 27.74 17.45 -2.92
C VAL A 193 26.71 18.35 -2.28
N LYS A 194 27.11 19.12 -1.26
CA LYS A 194 26.23 20.09 -0.59
C LYS A 194 26.34 21.44 -1.25
N LEU A 195 25.20 21.99 -1.65
CA LEU A 195 25.11 23.35 -2.13
C LEU A 195 25.21 24.30 -0.94
N LEU A 196 26.17 25.21 -0.96
CA LEU A 196 26.30 26.29 0.02
C LEU A 196 25.79 27.61 -0.60
N SER A 197 26.17 28.73 0.02
CA SER A 197 25.86 30.05 -0.53
C SER A 197 26.77 30.36 -1.73
N ASN A 198 26.51 31.51 -2.34
CA ASN A 198 27.39 32.10 -3.35
C ASN A 198 28.54 32.91 -2.72
N ALA A 199 29.61 33.08 -3.47
CA ALA A 199 30.73 33.95 -3.11
C ALA A 199 30.97 34.93 -4.27
N MET A 200 30.71 36.21 -4.03
CA MET A 200 30.75 37.28 -5.03
C MET A 200 32.07 38.04 -4.95
N TYR A 201 32.51 38.59 -6.08
CA TYR A 201 33.64 39.52 -6.08
C TYR A 201 33.19 40.93 -5.69
N GLU A 202 34.12 41.76 -5.29
CA GLU A 202 33.90 43.04 -4.60
C GLU A 202 32.90 43.97 -5.31
N THR A 203 32.95 44.05 -6.63
CA THR A 203 32.09 44.97 -7.39
C THR A 203 30.83 44.32 -7.96
N GLN A 204 30.63 43.03 -7.73
CA GLN A 204 29.48 42.30 -8.23
C GLN A 204 28.20 42.65 -7.46
N LYS A 205 27.12 42.98 -8.16
CA LYS A 205 25.83 43.32 -7.60
C LYS A 205 24.75 42.29 -7.85
N GLU A 206 24.91 41.48 -8.90
CA GLU A 206 23.89 40.57 -9.38
C GLU A 206 24.44 39.14 -9.47
N VAL A 207 23.62 38.18 -9.19
CA VAL A 207 23.84 36.75 -9.40
C VAL A 207 22.72 36.22 -10.25
N ASP A 208 22.97 35.15 -10.97
CA ASP A 208 21.96 34.51 -11.78
C ASP A 208 20.73 34.12 -10.94
N PRO A 209 19.53 34.54 -11.34
CA PRO A 209 18.33 34.27 -10.57
C PRO A 209 18.02 32.77 -10.53
N SER A 210 17.69 32.25 -9.37
CA SER A 210 17.19 30.91 -9.18
C SER A 210 15.67 30.99 -9.05
N LEU A 211 14.96 30.33 -9.95
CA LEU A 211 13.49 30.26 -9.91
C LEU A 211 13.05 28.81 -9.71
N ILE A 212 12.31 28.59 -8.65
CA ILE A 212 11.61 27.32 -8.40
C ILE A 212 10.19 27.49 -8.90
N VAL A 213 9.84 26.73 -9.94
CA VAL A 213 8.50 26.78 -10.53
C VAL A 213 7.62 25.74 -9.82
N PRO A 214 6.41 26.16 -9.37
CA PRO A 214 5.45 25.21 -8.81
C PRO A 214 5.11 24.14 -9.83
N ARG A 215 5.12 22.87 -9.39
CA ARG A 215 4.72 21.74 -10.22
C ARG A 215 3.25 21.42 -9.99
N PRO A 216 2.44 21.30 -11.05
CA PRO A 216 1.05 20.89 -10.92
C PRO A 216 0.98 19.39 -10.59
N SER A 217 0.08 19.06 -9.69
CA SER A 217 -0.38 17.70 -9.46
C SER A 217 -1.87 17.66 -9.70
N MET A 218 -2.34 16.72 -10.50
CA MET A 218 -3.74 16.63 -10.89
C MET A 218 -4.42 15.50 -10.13
N VAL A 219 -5.58 15.79 -9.56
CA VAL A 219 -6.47 14.84 -8.87
C VAL A 219 -7.76 14.74 -9.65
N TYR A 220 -8.23 13.52 -9.91
CA TYR A 220 -9.53 13.26 -10.49
C TYR A 220 -10.54 12.90 -9.41
N LEU A 221 -11.75 13.46 -9.54
CA LEU A 221 -12.85 13.18 -8.63
C LEU A 221 -13.72 12.07 -9.22
N GLN A 222 -13.99 11.05 -8.42
CA GLN A 222 -14.78 9.90 -8.85
C GLN A 222 -16.22 10.03 -8.39
N LYS A 223 -17.15 9.86 -9.34
CA LYS A 223 -18.56 9.74 -9.02
C LYS A 223 -18.84 8.34 -8.51
N ARG A 224 -19.32 8.24 -7.28
CA ARG A 224 -19.67 6.97 -6.62
C ARG A 224 -21.12 6.99 -6.22
N GLY A 225 -21.77 5.86 -6.29
CA GLY A 225 -23.16 5.76 -5.87
C GLY A 225 -23.52 4.36 -5.39
N MET A 226 -24.52 4.30 -4.56
CA MET A 226 -25.22 3.06 -4.24
C MET A 226 -26.70 3.24 -4.53
N ASN A 227 -27.36 2.17 -4.89
CA ASN A 227 -28.78 2.14 -5.12
C ASN A 227 -29.36 0.86 -4.56
N GLN A 228 -30.50 0.97 -3.91
CA GLN A 228 -31.27 -0.13 -3.35
C GLN A 228 -32.71 0.00 -3.73
N VAL A 229 -33.27 -1.08 -4.23
CA VAL A 229 -34.69 -1.15 -4.61
C VAL A 229 -35.35 -2.22 -3.76
N VAL A 230 -36.43 -1.86 -3.09
CA VAL A 230 -37.25 -2.77 -2.27
C VAL A 230 -38.69 -2.71 -2.72
N SER A 231 -39.26 -3.87 -3.07
CA SER A 231 -40.68 -3.93 -3.46
C SER A 231 -41.62 -3.70 -2.27
N ASP A 232 -42.75 -3.07 -2.52
CA ASP A 232 -43.73 -2.80 -1.49
C ASP A 232 -44.34 -4.12 -0.97
N TYR A 233 -44.44 -5.14 -1.83
CA TYR A 233 -44.88 -6.47 -1.46
C TYR A 233 -43.96 -7.13 -0.42
N PHE A 234 -42.63 -7.06 -0.64
CA PHE A 234 -41.64 -7.58 0.33
C PHE A 234 -41.74 -6.86 1.67
N ASP A 235 -42.04 -5.56 1.66
CA ASP A 235 -42.16 -4.79 2.90
C ASP A 235 -43.39 -5.17 3.73
N ALA A 236 -44.50 -5.44 3.04
CA ALA A 236 -45.76 -5.81 3.66
C ALA A 236 -45.78 -7.24 4.22
N GLN A 237 -44.88 -8.13 3.78
CA GLN A 237 -44.85 -9.51 4.22
C GLN A 237 -44.37 -9.65 5.67
N LYS A 238 -45.02 -10.57 6.42
CA LYS A 238 -44.53 -11.02 7.73
C LYS A 238 -43.24 -11.80 7.55
N LYS A 239 -42.20 -11.41 8.27
CA LYS A 239 -40.87 -12.01 8.20
C LYS A 239 -40.57 -12.80 9.47
N HIS A 240 -39.82 -13.88 9.37
CA HIS A 240 -39.38 -14.67 10.52
C HIS A 240 -38.36 -13.92 11.40
N ILE A 241 -37.53 -13.05 10.80
CA ILE A 241 -36.54 -12.22 11.46
C ILE A 241 -36.82 -10.75 11.12
N PRO A 242 -36.40 -9.77 11.93
CA PRO A 242 -36.64 -8.35 11.69
C PRO A 242 -35.79 -7.79 10.53
N PHE A 243 -35.89 -8.41 9.34
CA PHE A 243 -35.21 -7.96 8.14
C PHE A 243 -36.02 -6.86 7.45
N THR A 244 -35.80 -5.62 7.90
CA THR A 244 -36.54 -4.44 7.49
C THR A 244 -35.86 -3.66 6.37
N LYS A 245 -36.59 -2.77 5.67
CA LYS A 245 -36.01 -1.80 4.73
C LYS A 245 -34.86 -0.99 5.37
N SER A 246 -34.99 -0.64 6.63
CA SER A 246 -33.97 0.13 7.37
C SER A 246 -32.67 -0.66 7.50
N LEU A 247 -32.77 -1.93 7.89
CA LEU A 247 -31.60 -2.80 8.05
C LEU A 247 -30.87 -3.01 6.71
N ILE A 248 -31.64 -3.22 5.64
CA ILE A 248 -31.07 -3.37 4.29
C ILE A 248 -30.37 -2.07 3.86
N ALA A 249 -30.99 -0.90 4.09
CA ALA A 249 -30.40 0.39 3.78
C ALA A 249 -29.09 0.63 4.57
N GLU A 250 -29.09 0.30 5.85
CA GLU A 250 -27.90 0.41 6.71
C GLU A 250 -26.76 -0.48 6.20
N GLN A 251 -27.06 -1.74 5.86
CA GLN A 251 -26.06 -2.63 5.28
C GLN A 251 -25.49 -2.10 3.96
N ALA A 252 -26.35 -1.59 3.08
CA ALA A 252 -25.92 -1.00 1.81
C ALA A 252 -25.01 0.24 2.00
N ILE A 253 -25.32 1.08 3.01
CA ILE A 253 -24.48 2.23 3.37
C ILE A 253 -23.10 1.77 3.87
N LEU A 254 -23.04 0.72 4.71
CA LEU A 254 -21.77 0.16 5.18
C LEU A 254 -20.94 -0.40 4.03
N ASP A 255 -21.56 -1.13 3.12
CA ASP A 255 -20.89 -1.68 1.94
C ASP A 255 -20.39 -0.57 1.01
N PHE A 256 -21.16 0.49 0.83
CA PHE A 256 -20.74 1.68 0.09
C PHE A 256 -19.52 2.36 0.74
N LYS A 257 -19.52 2.53 2.07
CA LYS A 257 -18.37 3.07 2.81
C LYS A 257 -17.13 2.19 2.67
N ARG A 258 -17.27 0.86 2.80
CA ARG A 258 -16.15 -0.09 2.64
C ARG A 258 -15.59 -0.08 1.21
N ALA A 259 -16.47 -0.09 0.20
CA ALA A 259 -16.05 0.00 -1.19
C ALA A 259 -15.33 1.33 -1.48
N GLY A 260 -15.86 2.44 -0.95
CA GLY A 260 -15.24 3.75 -1.04
C GLY A 260 -13.89 3.79 -0.37
N ASN A 261 -13.77 3.21 0.83
CA ASN A 261 -12.50 3.16 1.57
C ASN A 261 -11.42 2.38 0.79
N ARG A 262 -11.77 1.23 0.18
CA ARG A 262 -10.83 0.49 -0.68
C ARG A 262 -10.36 1.31 -1.87
N THR A 263 -11.27 2.05 -2.51
CA THR A 263 -10.92 2.94 -3.64
C THR A 263 -9.98 4.06 -3.19
N LEU A 264 -10.22 4.66 -2.02
CA LEU A 264 -9.36 5.71 -1.47
C LEU A 264 -7.95 5.20 -1.13
N TRP A 265 -7.78 3.91 -0.81
CA TRP A 265 -6.46 3.33 -0.56
C TRP A 265 -5.69 3.03 -1.85
N VAL A 266 -6.28 2.31 -2.79
CA VAL A 266 -5.55 1.70 -3.93
C VAL A 266 -6.10 2.08 -5.31
N GLY A 267 -7.06 2.99 -5.39
CA GLY A 267 -7.58 3.45 -6.67
C GLY A 267 -6.47 3.93 -7.61
N ILE A 268 -6.63 3.69 -8.90
CA ILE A 268 -5.68 4.15 -9.92
C ILE A 268 -6.31 5.32 -10.68
N LYS A 269 -5.56 6.41 -10.79
CA LYS A 269 -5.98 7.60 -11.51
C LYS A 269 -6.18 7.32 -12.99
N GLY A 270 -7.35 7.68 -13.50
CA GLY A 270 -7.63 7.52 -14.91
C GLY A 270 -8.90 8.24 -15.36
N LYS A 271 -9.03 8.41 -16.64
CA LYS A 271 -10.28 8.86 -17.29
C LYS A 271 -10.42 8.18 -18.63
N PHE A 272 -11.63 7.74 -18.96
CA PHE A 272 -11.93 7.23 -20.31
C PHE A 272 -13.39 7.46 -20.68
N PRO A 273 -13.68 7.57 -21.99
CA PRO A 273 -15.04 7.70 -22.48
C PRO A 273 -15.77 6.35 -22.42
N VAL A 274 -17.00 6.37 -21.93
CA VAL A 274 -17.93 5.23 -21.94
C VAL A 274 -19.12 5.59 -22.82
N LYS A 275 -19.44 4.72 -23.76
CA LYS A 275 -20.60 4.90 -24.64
C LYS A 275 -21.88 4.46 -23.92
N VAL A 276 -22.70 5.43 -23.57
CA VAL A 276 -23.98 5.18 -22.86
C VAL A 276 -25.12 5.21 -23.87
N PRO A 277 -26.01 4.19 -23.87
CA PRO A 277 -27.20 4.24 -24.71
C PRO A 277 -28.01 5.51 -24.46
N LYS A 278 -28.46 6.18 -25.52
CA LYS A 278 -29.24 7.43 -25.51
C LYS A 278 -28.48 8.72 -25.13
N LEU A 279 -27.30 8.65 -24.51
CA LEU A 279 -26.55 9.83 -24.02
C LEU A 279 -25.24 10.06 -24.78
N GLY A 280 -24.84 9.12 -25.66
CA GLY A 280 -23.58 9.21 -26.39
C GLY A 280 -22.37 8.87 -25.50
N GLU A 281 -21.21 9.43 -25.83
CA GLU A 281 -19.98 9.25 -25.06
C GLU A 281 -20.02 10.12 -23.80
N GLN A 282 -19.80 9.48 -22.65
CA GLN A 282 -19.70 10.13 -21.35
C GLN A 282 -18.35 9.83 -20.73
N MET A 283 -17.67 10.86 -20.20
CA MET A 283 -16.38 10.70 -19.55
C MET A 283 -16.54 10.16 -18.13
N VAL A 284 -15.84 9.09 -17.80
CA VAL A 284 -15.79 8.50 -16.45
C VAL A 284 -14.42 8.77 -15.86
N TYR A 285 -14.40 9.25 -14.62
CA TYR A 285 -13.20 9.62 -13.87
C TYR A 285 -12.96 8.65 -12.72
N PHE A 286 -11.70 8.30 -12.50
CA PHE A 286 -11.24 7.43 -11.42
C PHE A 286 -10.28 8.20 -10.53
N THR A 287 -10.55 8.20 -9.23
CA THR A 287 -9.71 8.88 -8.24
C THR A 287 -8.45 8.08 -7.96
N GLU A 288 -7.36 8.79 -7.66
CA GLU A 288 -6.11 8.20 -7.23
C GLU A 288 -6.16 7.87 -5.75
N GLY A 289 -5.86 6.62 -5.41
CA GLY A 289 -5.72 6.20 -4.03
C GLY A 289 -4.51 6.87 -3.36
N ILE A 290 -4.60 7.07 -2.05
CA ILE A 290 -3.53 7.75 -1.31
C ILE A 290 -2.21 6.99 -1.39
N ARG A 291 -2.22 5.66 -1.49
CA ARG A 291 -1.01 4.85 -1.66
C ARG A 291 -0.09 5.37 -2.76
N TRP A 292 -0.66 5.83 -3.87
CA TRP A 292 0.10 6.31 -5.03
C TRP A 292 0.50 7.78 -4.95
N GLN A 293 -0.05 8.52 -3.97
CA GLN A 293 0.25 9.94 -3.75
C GLN A 293 1.46 10.15 -2.82
N PHE A 294 1.94 9.09 -2.13
CA PHE A 294 3.12 9.17 -1.28
C PHE A 294 4.38 9.39 -2.11
N LYS A 295 5.16 10.39 -1.75
CA LYS A 295 6.46 10.68 -2.37
C LYS A 295 7.61 9.93 -1.71
N ARG A 296 7.44 9.48 -0.47
CA ARG A 296 8.43 8.75 0.31
C ARG A 296 7.87 7.35 0.60
N VAL A 297 8.66 6.34 0.24
CA VAL A 297 8.34 4.95 0.52
C VAL A 297 9.46 4.38 1.37
N LEU A 298 9.11 3.84 2.53
CA LEU A 298 10.04 3.11 3.39
C LEU A 298 9.84 1.62 3.14
N GLN A 299 10.79 0.99 2.46
CA GLN A 299 10.81 -0.47 2.33
C GLN A 299 11.18 -1.09 3.67
N HIS A 300 10.30 -1.92 4.19
CA HIS A 300 10.49 -2.60 5.46
C HIS A 300 10.70 -4.09 5.22
N THR A 301 11.84 -4.60 5.67
CA THR A 301 12.20 -6.01 5.61
C THR A 301 12.51 -6.52 7.01
N GLY A 302 12.08 -7.75 7.32
CA GLY A 302 12.27 -8.38 8.63
C GLY A 302 11.48 -7.67 9.75
N LYS A 303 11.76 -8.02 11.00
CA LYS A 303 11.03 -7.50 12.18
C LYS A 303 11.29 -6.02 12.45
N TRP A 304 10.29 -5.35 12.98
CA TRP A 304 10.44 -4.00 13.52
C TRP A 304 11.28 -4.02 14.79
N THR A 305 12.17 -3.03 14.88
CA THR A 305 13.02 -2.81 16.05
C THR A 305 12.83 -1.38 16.54
N TYR A 306 13.25 -1.13 17.77
CA TYR A 306 13.29 0.20 18.35
C TYR A 306 14.02 1.21 17.44
N GLU A 307 15.17 0.81 16.89
CA GLU A 307 15.99 1.66 16.02
C GLU A 307 15.25 2.04 14.73
N LYS A 308 14.53 1.09 14.12
CA LYS A 308 13.72 1.34 12.93
C LYS A 308 12.57 2.32 13.23
N LEU A 309 11.96 2.22 14.40
CA LEU A 309 10.90 3.14 14.82
C LEU A 309 11.44 4.57 14.99
N ILE A 310 12.60 4.72 15.63
CA ILE A 310 13.29 6.03 15.75
C ILE A 310 13.69 6.56 14.37
N ALA A 311 14.20 5.70 13.48
CA ALA A 311 14.56 6.11 12.12
C ALA A 311 13.32 6.59 11.33
N LEU A 312 12.17 5.92 11.50
CA LEU A 312 10.90 6.36 10.92
C LEU A 312 10.48 7.74 11.46
N ALA A 313 10.51 7.91 12.79
CA ALA A 313 10.19 9.19 13.43
C ALA A 313 11.13 10.29 12.94
N LYS A 314 12.45 10.03 12.92
CA LYS A 314 13.44 10.95 12.38
C LYS A 314 13.18 11.29 10.92
N MET A 315 12.88 10.30 10.08
CA MET A 315 12.62 10.51 8.65
C MET A 315 11.37 11.37 8.42
N TYR A 316 10.34 11.22 9.26
CA TYR A 316 9.12 12.00 9.15
C TYR A 316 9.31 13.43 9.68
N PHE A 317 9.79 13.60 10.91
CA PHE A 317 9.80 14.88 11.63
C PHE A 317 11.00 15.79 11.33
N THR A 318 11.98 15.37 10.52
CA THR A 318 13.18 16.19 10.21
C THR A 318 12.99 17.14 9.02
N GLY A 319 11.85 17.13 8.35
CA GLY A 319 11.56 18.05 7.23
C GLY A 319 11.12 19.44 7.70
N GLU A 320 11.18 20.42 6.82
CA GLU A 320 10.52 21.72 7.04
C GLU A 320 9.01 21.56 6.88
N ASP A 321 8.24 22.38 7.59
CA ASP A 321 6.76 22.42 7.55
C ASP A 321 6.09 21.08 7.85
N VAL A 322 6.66 20.29 8.77
CA VAL A 322 6.12 19.00 9.19
C VAL A 322 5.24 19.16 10.42
N PRO A 323 4.05 18.56 10.46
CA PRO A 323 3.22 18.53 11.65
C PRO A 323 3.95 17.88 12.84
N LYS A 324 3.68 18.34 14.06
CA LYS A 324 4.25 17.77 15.28
C LYS A 324 3.67 16.39 15.64
N THR A 325 2.52 16.06 15.07
CA THR A 325 1.80 14.80 15.29
C THR A 325 1.59 14.12 13.94
N ALA A 326 1.85 12.85 13.87
CA ALA A 326 1.59 12.01 12.71
C ALA A 326 0.59 10.92 13.07
N LEU A 327 -0.28 10.56 12.13
CA LEU A 327 -1.18 9.43 12.25
C LEU A 327 -0.66 8.26 11.41
N LEU A 328 -0.40 7.14 12.07
CA LEU A 328 -0.05 5.88 11.42
C LEU A 328 -1.31 5.02 11.27
N LEU A 329 -1.79 4.86 10.06
CA LEU A 329 -2.81 3.88 9.71
C LEU A 329 -2.12 2.61 9.21
N ALA A 330 -2.28 1.50 9.92
CA ALA A 330 -1.51 0.29 9.65
C ALA A 330 -2.35 -0.97 9.63
N GLY A 331 -1.90 -1.96 8.86
CA GLY A 331 -2.46 -3.30 8.84
C GLY A 331 -2.09 -4.11 10.09
N LYS A 332 -2.76 -5.24 10.28
CA LYS A 332 -2.66 -6.05 11.50
C LYS A 332 -1.23 -6.54 11.81
N ASN A 333 -0.50 -7.02 10.78
CA ASN A 333 0.84 -7.60 10.96
C ASN A 333 1.87 -6.52 11.33
N LEU A 334 1.80 -5.35 10.66
CA LEU A 334 2.67 -4.23 11.01
C LEU A 334 2.44 -3.76 12.45
N LEU A 335 1.18 -3.74 12.90
CA LEU A 335 0.84 -3.39 14.30
C LEU A 335 1.34 -4.43 15.29
N GLU A 336 1.22 -5.72 14.96
CA GLU A 336 1.74 -6.81 15.78
C GLU A 336 3.26 -6.67 15.96
N GLU A 337 3.99 -6.45 14.88
CA GLU A 337 5.43 -6.25 14.94
C GLU A 337 5.82 -5.04 15.80
N ILE A 338 5.10 -3.92 15.69
CA ILE A 338 5.35 -2.73 16.50
C ILE A 338 5.06 -3.02 18.00
N GLN A 339 4.02 -3.78 18.30
CA GLN A 339 3.71 -4.17 19.68
C GLN A 339 4.72 -5.15 20.29
N CYS A 340 5.36 -5.98 19.45
CA CYS A 340 6.39 -6.92 19.88
C CYS A 340 7.76 -6.26 20.15
N ILE A 341 7.91 -4.95 19.89
CA ILE A 341 9.14 -4.24 20.21
C ILE A 341 9.33 -4.19 21.74
N ASP A 342 10.49 -4.60 22.21
CA ASP A 342 10.85 -4.50 23.63
C ASP A 342 11.22 -3.06 24.00
N PHE A 343 10.32 -2.36 24.66
CA PHE A 343 10.53 -1.02 25.19
C PHE A 343 11.07 -0.98 26.62
N SER A 344 11.27 -2.12 27.28
CA SER A 344 11.65 -2.19 28.70
C SER A 344 12.98 -1.51 29.00
N ASN A 345 13.91 -1.57 28.03
CA ASN A 345 15.24 -0.97 28.13
C ASN A 345 15.30 0.50 27.63
N HIS A 346 14.19 1.03 27.10
CA HIS A 346 14.12 2.33 26.43
C HIS A 346 13.07 3.21 27.07
N LYS A 347 13.36 3.75 28.25
CA LYS A 347 12.44 4.61 29.02
C LYS A 347 12.13 5.97 28.38
N GLU A 348 12.82 6.28 27.30
CA GLU A 348 12.69 7.55 26.58
C GLU A 348 11.44 7.59 25.69
N ILE A 349 10.90 6.43 25.32
CA ILE A 349 9.65 6.32 24.59
C ILE A 349 8.51 6.00 25.55
N GLN A 350 7.46 6.79 25.48
CA GLN A 350 6.24 6.56 26.25
C GLN A 350 5.13 6.10 25.29
N ILE A 351 4.54 4.97 25.61
CA ILE A 351 3.34 4.46 24.94
C ILE A 351 2.14 4.82 25.79
N ILE A 352 1.28 5.67 25.29
CA ILE A 352 0.12 6.18 26.01
C ILE A 352 -1.12 5.94 25.15
N SER A 353 -2.19 5.44 25.77
CA SER A 353 -3.50 5.45 25.14
C SER A 353 -4.13 6.83 25.32
N LYS A 354 -4.49 7.49 24.26
CA LYS A 354 -5.17 8.79 24.29
C LYS A 354 -6.34 8.86 23.33
N ILE A 355 -7.21 9.84 23.55
CA ILE A 355 -8.26 10.18 22.58
C ILE A 355 -7.69 11.28 21.68
N ASN A 356 -7.59 11.00 20.40
CA ASN A 356 -7.17 11.93 19.36
C ASN A 356 -8.25 13.02 19.17
N PRO A 357 -7.90 14.24 18.69
CA PRO A 357 -8.87 15.28 18.28
C PRO A 357 -9.99 14.80 17.35
N LEU A 358 -9.76 13.69 16.61
CA LEU A 358 -10.76 13.02 15.81
C LEU A 358 -11.78 12.21 16.62
N GLY A 359 -11.62 12.10 17.96
CA GLY A 359 -12.47 11.31 18.84
C GLY A 359 -12.18 9.80 18.79
N TRP A 360 -11.03 9.39 18.27
CA TRP A 360 -10.59 8.00 18.27
C TRP A 360 -9.72 7.69 19.48
N THR A 361 -9.91 6.52 20.03
CA THR A 361 -8.93 5.95 20.97
C THR A 361 -7.76 5.42 20.14
N VAL A 362 -6.59 6.01 20.31
CA VAL A 362 -5.36 5.68 19.59
C VAL A 362 -4.24 5.35 20.54
N THR A 363 -3.33 4.51 20.12
CA THR A 363 -2.06 4.30 20.82
C THR A 363 -1.09 5.38 20.35
N ASN A 364 -0.61 6.20 21.27
CA ASN A 364 0.37 7.25 20.98
C ASN A 364 1.76 6.76 21.37
N ILE A 365 2.71 6.92 20.46
CA ILE A 365 4.13 6.73 20.73
C ILE A 365 4.77 8.11 20.75
N HIS A 366 5.19 8.55 21.93
CA HIS A 366 5.90 9.79 22.10
C HIS A 366 7.40 9.57 21.89
N THR A 367 7.98 10.31 20.95
CA THR A 367 9.42 10.29 20.64
C THR A 367 10.00 11.69 20.81
N VAL A 368 11.33 11.80 20.93
CA VAL A 368 12.03 13.10 20.97
C VAL A 368 11.74 13.96 19.72
N PHE A 369 11.44 13.33 18.59
CA PHE A 369 11.17 14.02 17.32
C PHE A 369 9.72 14.50 17.19
N GLY A 370 8.77 13.80 17.83
CA GLY A 370 7.34 14.08 17.74
C GLY A 370 6.49 12.91 18.14
N ASP A 371 5.17 13.07 18.03
CA ASP A 371 4.17 12.10 18.44
C ASP A 371 3.63 11.32 17.24
N ILE A 372 3.53 10.02 17.37
CA ILE A 372 2.93 9.13 16.39
C ILE A 372 1.67 8.51 17.00
N ASP A 373 0.51 8.86 16.47
CA ASP A 373 -0.77 8.24 16.80
C ASP A 373 -0.98 7.02 15.92
N ILE A 374 -1.22 5.86 16.50
CA ILE A 374 -1.37 4.60 15.77
C ILE A 374 -2.83 4.16 15.82
N LYS A 375 -3.37 3.84 14.65
CA LYS A 375 -4.69 3.24 14.52
C LYS A 375 -4.66 2.11 13.49
N ARG A 376 -5.38 1.02 13.80
CA ARG A 376 -5.60 -0.07 12.86
C ARG A 376 -6.51 0.35 11.72
N GLU A 377 -6.18 -0.08 10.50
CA GLU A 377 -7.02 0.06 9.30
C GLU A 377 -7.31 -1.33 8.70
N PRO A 378 -8.47 -1.93 9.03
CA PRO A 378 -8.83 -3.27 8.56
C PRO A 378 -8.92 -3.41 7.04
N THR A 379 -9.12 -2.30 6.32
CA THR A 379 -9.16 -2.32 4.86
C THR A 379 -7.82 -2.71 4.24
N LEU A 380 -6.70 -2.35 4.87
CA LEU A 380 -5.38 -2.79 4.42
C LEU A 380 -5.24 -4.32 4.50
N ASP A 381 -5.81 -4.93 5.55
CA ASP A 381 -5.81 -6.39 5.70
C ASP A 381 -6.60 -7.07 4.56
N THR A 382 -7.76 -6.51 4.18
CA THR A 382 -8.57 -7.07 3.09
C THR A 382 -7.95 -6.86 1.71
N LEU A 383 -7.05 -5.90 1.56
CA LEU A 383 -6.32 -5.61 0.32
C LEU A 383 -5.00 -6.40 0.19
N GLY A 384 -4.68 -7.27 1.17
CA GLY A 384 -3.41 -8.01 1.19
C GLY A 384 -2.20 -7.14 1.58
N LEU A 385 -2.43 -5.99 2.22
CA LEU A 385 -1.42 -5.02 2.65
C LEU A 385 -1.24 -5.03 4.17
N SER A 386 -1.35 -6.20 4.80
CA SER A 386 -1.31 -6.35 6.27
C SER A 386 0.01 -5.89 6.89
N ASN A 387 1.11 -5.98 6.15
CA ASN A 387 2.45 -5.55 6.60
C ASN A 387 2.75 -4.09 6.24
N SER A 388 1.82 -3.41 5.60
CA SER A 388 1.99 -2.03 5.14
C SER A 388 1.26 -1.04 6.04
N GLY A 389 1.69 0.22 5.95
CA GLY A 389 1.06 1.31 6.69
C GLY A 389 1.32 2.66 6.06
N ALA A 390 0.52 3.63 6.44
CA ALA A 390 0.61 5.01 5.97
C ALA A 390 0.81 5.96 7.14
N LEU A 391 1.94 6.65 7.17
CA LEU A 391 2.22 7.71 8.13
C LEU A 391 1.82 9.06 7.50
N ILE A 392 0.78 9.68 8.04
CA ILE A 392 0.10 10.84 7.44
C ILE A 392 0.03 11.98 8.44
N GLY A 393 0.20 13.21 7.96
CA GLY A 393 -0.20 14.41 8.70
C GLY A 393 -1.68 14.68 8.48
N GLU A 394 -2.48 14.68 9.54
CA GLU A 394 -3.94 14.81 9.45
C GLU A 394 -4.38 16.14 8.83
N ASP A 395 -3.64 17.20 9.06
CA ASP A 395 -3.89 18.56 8.56
C ASP A 395 -3.53 18.74 7.07
N ARG A 396 -2.86 17.77 6.47
CA ARG A 396 -2.39 17.79 5.08
C ARG A 396 -3.31 17.04 4.11
N LEU A 397 -4.37 16.42 4.62
CA LEU A 397 -5.40 15.81 3.81
C LEU A 397 -6.43 16.84 3.36
N VAL A 398 -6.79 16.84 2.09
CA VAL A 398 -7.82 17.70 1.51
C VAL A 398 -8.85 16.87 0.79
N HIS A 399 -10.10 17.04 1.19
CA HIS A 399 -11.26 16.44 0.58
C HIS A 399 -11.83 17.40 -0.47
N TYR A 400 -11.66 17.07 -1.74
CA TYR A 400 -12.28 17.79 -2.85
C TYR A 400 -13.67 17.23 -3.14
N GLU A 401 -14.65 18.10 -3.22
CA GLU A 401 -16.04 17.76 -3.40
C GLU A 401 -16.61 18.55 -4.59
N TYR A 402 -16.98 17.84 -5.67
CA TYR A 402 -17.65 18.43 -6.82
C TYR A 402 -19.16 18.50 -6.57
N SER A 403 -19.75 17.41 -6.11
CA SER A 403 -21.15 17.33 -5.69
C SER A 403 -21.21 16.72 -4.30
N GLN A 404 -21.88 17.41 -3.41
CA GLN A 404 -22.10 16.92 -2.06
C GLN A 404 -22.86 15.59 -2.10
N GLN A 405 -22.60 14.75 -1.11
CA GLN A 405 -23.38 13.55 -0.91
C GLN A 405 -24.86 13.94 -0.82
N HIS A 406 -25.66 13.39 -1.72
CA HIS A 406 -27.11 13.54 -1.66
C HIS A 406 -27.78 12.18 -1.66
N GLU A 407 -28.84 12.10 -0.89
CA GLU A 407 -29.68 10.93 -0.79
C GLU A 407 -30.94 11.16 -1.62
N PHE A 408 -31.37 10.12 -2.28
CA PHE A 408 -32.67 10.14 -2.97
C PHE A 408 -33.53 8.97 -2.50
N ASN A 409 -34.82 9.19 -2.43
CA ASN A 409 -35.83 8.22 -2.03
C ASN A 409 -37.04 8.38 -2.95
N ASP A 410 -37.02 7.64 -4.05
CA ASP A 410 -38.01 7.76 -5.12
C ASP A 410 -38.79 6.45 -5.28
N ARG A 411 -39.96 6.53 -5.83
CA ARG A 411 -40.65 5.36 -6.41
C ARG A 411 -40.02 5.03 -7.77
N VAL A 412 -39.92 3.75 -8.05
CA VAL A 412 -39.44 3.30 -9.37
C VAL A 412 -40.59 3.46 -10.36
N ASP A 413 -40.35 4.14 -11.47
CA ASP A 413 -41.36 4.35 -12.51
C ASP A 413 -41.80 3.01 -13.12
N GLY A 414 -43.12 2.75 -13.10
CA GLY A 414 -43.71 1.53 -13.64
C GLY A 414 -43.63 0.28 -12.74
N GLU A 415 -43.09 0.41 -11.53
CA GLU A 415 -42.95 -0.70 -10.57
C GLU A 415 -43.49 -0.31 -9.18
N GLU A 416 -44.08 -1.29 -8.46
CA GLU A 416 -44.43 -1.10 -7.05
C GLU A 416 -43.22 -1.36 -6.16
N ALA A 417 -42.23 -0.43 -6.22
CA ALA A 417 -41.01 -0.50 -5.48
C ALA A 417 -40.50 0.89 -5.08
N THR A 418 -39.86 0.96 -3.94
CA THR A 418 -39.20 2.16 -3.44
C THR A 418 -37.68 2.03 -3.67
N ARG A 419 -37.09 3.03 -4.30
CA ARG A 419 -35.67 3.13 -4.54
C ARG A 419 -35.04 4.14 -3.58
N LYS A 420 -34.04 3.70 -2.82
CA LYS A 420 -33.18 4.57 -2.01
C LYS A 420 -31.77 4.50 -2.55
N GLY A 421 -31.09 5.65 -2.61
CA GLY A 421 -29.72 5.66 -3.05
C GLY A 421 -28.97 6.86 -2.51
N ILE A 422 -27.64 6.75 -2.61
CA ILE A 422 -26.69 7.80 -2.25
C ILE A 422 -25.78 8.01 -3.45
N VAL A 423 -25.55 9.25 -3.80
CA VAL A 423 -24.56 9.63 -4.83
C VAL A 423 -23.64 10.68 -4.25
N VAL A 424 -22.35 10.50 -4.50
CA VAL A 424 -21.30 11.45 -4.13
C VAL A 424 -20.30 11.57 -5.28
N TRP A 425 -19.73 12.76 -5.44
CA TRP A 425 -18.68 12.99 -6.43
C TRP A 425 -17.55 13.72 -5.75
N ASP A 426 -16.54 12.97 -5.33
CA ASP A 426 -15.46 13.42 -4.47
C ASP A 426 -14.11 12.77 -4.80
N GLY A 427 -13.06 13.28 -4.15
CA GLY A 427 -11.72 12.75 -4.22
C GLY A 427 -10.87 13.24 -3.06
N LEU A 428 -9.83 12.49 -2.74
CA LEU A 428 -8.90 12.79 -1.66
C LEU A 428 -7.53 13.14 -2.20
N ALA A 429 -6.95 14.23 -1.73
CA ALA A 429 -5.60 14.65 -2.05
C ALA A 429 -4.72 14.70 -0.80
N LEU A 430 -3.51 14.20 -0.92
CA LEU A 430 -2.47 14.28 0.08
C LEU A 430 -1.50 15.40 -0.30
N LYS A 431 -1.42 16.46 0.52
CA LYS A 431 -0.57 17.63 0.25
C LYS A 431 0.70 17.57 1.07
N GLY A 432 1.80 17.92 0.43
CA GLY A 432 3.12 17.96 1.07
C GLY A 432 3.97 16.73 0.75
N ALA A 433 5.21 16.75 1.22
CA ALA A 433 6.20 15.70 0.96
C ALA A 433 6.61 14.94 2.24
N CYS A 434 6.04 15.28 3.38
CA CYS A 434 6.40 14.67 4.67
C CYS A 434 5.88 13.22 4.84
N HIS A 435 4.81 12.87 4.13
CA HIS A 435 4.12 11.60 4.28
C HIS A 435 4.96 10.42 3.83
N ILE A 436 4.85 9.30 4.57
CA ILE A 436 5.63 8.10 4.31
C ILE A 436 4.67 6.91 4.14
N TRP A 437 4.82 6.19 3.03
CA TRP A 437 4.25 4.86 2.88
C TRP A 437 5.26 3.84 3.40
N ILE A 438 4.83 3.00 4.35
CA ILE A 438 5.60 1.86 4.82
C ILE A 438 5.17 0.68 3.98
N ASP A 439 6.06 0.23 3.11
CA ASP A 439 5.84 -0.94 2.27
C ASP A 439 6.55 -2.12 2.93
N GLY A 440 5.80 -2.85 3.75
CA GLY A 440 6.29 -4.12 4.26
C GLY A 440 6.40 -5.11 3.10
N GLU A 441 7.40 -5.96 3.13
CA GLU A 441 7.34 -7.19 2.34
C GLU A 441 5.98 -7.79 2.68
N GLY A 442 5.12 -7.86 1.69
CA GLY A 442 3.84 -8.55 1.84
C GLY A 442 4.16 -9.86 2.53
N GLU A 443 3.27 -10.35 3.40
CA GLU A 443 3.50 -11.66 4.01
C GLU A 443 4.22 -12.45 2.97
N PRO A 444 5.46 -12.96 3.25
CA PRO A 444 6.14 -13.81 2.29
C PRO A 444 5.05 -14.79 1.98
N ALA A 445 4.45 -14.66 0.79
CA ALA A 445 3.20 -15.31 0.40
C ALA A 445 3.41 -16.68 0.94
N THR A 446 2.79 -17.00 2.12
CA THR A 446 3.09 -18.03 3.09
C THR A 446 3.72 -19.04 2.24
N ALA A 447 5.10 -19.01 2.22
CA ALA A 447 5.83 -19.34 1.02
C ALA A 447 5.22 -20.62 0.58
N GLY A 448 4.26 -20.43 -0.24
CA GLY A 448 2.99 -21.08 -0.33
C GLY A 448 3.32 -22.52 -0.25
N ALA A 449 3.10 -23.09 0.92
CA ALA A 449 3.62 -24.31 1.46
C ALA A 449 4.24 -25.03 0.30
N VAL A 450 5.58 -24.84 0.12
CA VAL A 450 6.20 -25.16 -1.17
C VAL A 450 5.92 -26.61 -1.28
N SER A 451 4.86 -26.95 -2.02
CA SER A 451 4.38 -28.31 -2.12
C SER A 451 5.53 -29.05 -2.75
N TYR A 452 6.33 -29.67 -1.92
CA TYR A 452 7.44 -30.45 -2.40
C TYR A 452 6.90 -31.75 -2.95
N ALA A 453 7.46 -32.20 -4.05
CA ALA A 453 7.25 -33.55 -4.54
C ALA A 453 8.32 -34.46 -3.92
N ILE A 454 7.92 -35.58 -3.40
CA ILE A 454 8.85 -36.61 -2.97
C ILE A 454 9.45 -37.24 -4.23
N TRP A 455 10.78 -37.32 -4.29
CA TRP A 455 11.49 -37.93 -5.42
C TRP A 455 12.37 -39.09 -4.94
N ASP A 456 12.05 -40.28 -5.41
CA ASP A 456 12.62 -41.55 -4.99
C ASP A 456 13.49 -42.24 -6.08
N LYS A 457 13.94 -41.47 -7.08
CA LYS A 457 14.73 -41.98 -8.19
C LYS A 457 16.12 -41.31 -8.22
N GLU A 458 17.11 -42.10 -8.63
CA GLU A 458 18.50 -41.65 -8.81
C GLU A 458 18.68 -40.70 -10.03
N THR A 459 17.69 -40.66 -10.93
CA THR A 459 17.70 -39.83 -12.13
C THR A 459 16.89 -38.56 -11.91
N ALA A 460 17.30 -37.46 -12.55
CA ALA A 460 16.56 -36.18 -12.44
C ALA A 460 15.12 -36.31 -13.00
N PRO A 461 14.15 -35.57 -12.44
CA PRO A 461 12.78 -35.47 -12.99
C PRO A 461 12.80 -35.00 -14.45
N THR A 462 11.96 -35.66 -15.28
CA THR A 462 11.82 -35.33 -16.71
C THR A 462 10.35 -35.35 -17.13
N GLY A 463 10.03 -34.74 -18.27
CA GLY A 463 8.67 -34.75 -18.81
C GLY A 463 7.68 -34.00 -17.90
N ASP A 464 6.54 -34.63 -17.60
CA ASP A 464 5.46 -34.08 -16.79
C ASP A 464 5.83 -33.95 -15.29
N ASP A 465 6.84 -34.69 -14.83
CA ASP A 465 7.35 -34.58 -13.47
C ASP A 465 8.23 -33.33 -13.28
N LEU A 466 8.72 -32.72 -14.37
CA LEU A 466 9.59 -31.55 -14.35
C LEU A 466 8.76 -30.24 -14.44
N VAL A 467 8.45 -29.66 -13.30
CA VAL A 467 7.65 -28.41 -13.21
C VAL A 467 8.52 -27.26 -12.75
N ASP A 468 8.46 -26.14 -13.48
CA ASP A 468 9.24 -24.94 -13.15
C ASP A 468 8.92 -24.40 -11.74
N GLY A 469 9.95 -24.12 -10.96
CA GLY A 469 9.82 -23.63 -9.59
C GLY A 469 9.48 -24.68 -8.54
N ARG A 470 9.23 -25.94 -8.93
CA ARG A 470 8.88 -27.02 -7.99
C ARG A 470 10.08 -27.42 -7.14
N VAL A 471 9.83 -27.70 -5.87
CA VAL A 471 10.82 -28.25 -4.94
C VAL A 471 10.65 -29.77 -4.84
N TYR A 472 11.74 -30.49 -4.84
CA TYR A 472 11.79 -31.93 -4.71
C TYR A 472 12.54 -32.34 -3.45
N LEU A 473 11.90 -33.10 -2.57
CA LEU A 473 12.54 -33.76 -1.44
C LEU A 473 13.11 -35.11 -1.92
N LEU A 474 14.42 -35.26 -1.86
CA LEU A 474 15.08 -36.47 -2.25
C LEU A 474 15.00 -37.52 -1.13
N THR A 475 14.51 -38.71 -1.44
CA THR A 475 14.53 -39.86 -0.55
C THR A 475 15.65 -40.87 -0.89
N VAL A 476 16.36 -40.60 -1.99
CA VAL A 476 17.56 -41.31 -2.42
C VAL A 476 18.58 -40.30 -2.96
N ASP A 477 19.83 -40.68 -3.03
CA ASP A 477 20.86 -39.86 -3.67
C ASP A 477 20.55 -39.73 -5.17
N CYS A 478 20.51 -38.51 -5.69
CA CYS A 478 20.12 -38.25 -7.07
C CYS A 478 21.23 -37.51 -7.85
N PRO A 479 22.27 -38.24 -8.27
CA PRO A 479 23.37 -37.67 -9.06
C PRO A 479 22.93 -37.09 -10.39
N GLY A 480 21.74 -37.47 -10.87
CA GLY A 480 21.12 -36.92 -12.07
C GLY A 480 20.70 -35.45 -11.93
N ILE A 481 20.44 -34.97 -10.72
CA ILE A 481 20.17 -33.55 -10.43
C ILE A 481 21.48 -32.78 -10.26
N ASN A 482 22.32 -33.26 -9.35
CA ASN A 482 23.65 -32.73 -9.07
C ASN A 482 24.48 -33.82 -8.40
N ALA A 483 25.81 -33.84 -8.65
CA ALA A 483 26.73 -34.78 -8.01
C ALA A 483 26.72 -34.71 -6.46
N GLN A 484 26.21 -33.63 -5.89
CA GLN A 484 26.11 -33.39 -4.45
C GLN A 484 24.67 -33.59 -3.90
N ALA A 485 23.71 -33.97 -4.73
CA ALA A 485 22.32 -34.14 -4.33
C ALA A 485 22.15 -35.46 -3.56
N GLN A 486 21.97 -35.37 -2.24
CA GLN A 486 21.89 -36.51 -1.31
C GLN A 486 20.47 -36.71 -0.75
N ASN A 487 20.22 -37.91 -0.27
CA ASN A 487 19.00 -38.24 0.45
C ASN A 487 18.75 -37.26 1.63
N GLY A 488 17.51 -36.80 1.75
CA GLY A 488 17.09 -35.82 2.77
C GLY A 488 17.29 -34.37 2.37
N GLN A 489 17.93 -34.09 1.24
CA GLN A 489 18.05 -32.74 0.72
C GLN A 489 16.86 -32.34 -0.13
N MET A 490 16.63 -31.02 -0.24
CA MET A 490 15.65 -30.43 -1.11
C MET A 490 16.30 -29.66 -2.23
N TRP A 491 15.76 -29.84 -3.42
CA TRP A 491 16.26 -29.20 -4.61
C TRP A 491 15.13 -28.54 -5.39
N GLN A 492 15.34 -27.29 -5.79
CA GLN A 492 14.41 -26.54 -6.61
C GLN A 492 14.89 -26.48 -8.06
N VAL A 493 13.97 -26.70 -9.00
CA VAL A 493 14.26 -26.62 -10.42
C VAL A 493 13.78 -25.31 -11.02
N LYS A 494 14.61 -24.69 -11.86
CA LYS A 494 14.22 -23.61 -12.76
C LYS A 494 14.33 -24.10 -14.20
N VAL A 495 13.19 -24.10 -14.90
CA VAL A 495 13.07 -24.55 -16.28
C VAL A 495 13.01 -23.36 -17.21
N THR A 496 13.96 -23.21 -18.10
CA THR A 496 13.97 -22.15 -19.12
C THR A 496 13.76 -22.78 -20.50
N LYS A 497 12.69 -22.38 -21.18
CA LYS A 497 12.41 -22.79 -22.57
C LYS A 497 12.85 -21.68 -23.51
N THR A 498 13.77 -21.98 -24.42
CA THR A 498 14.25 -21.02 -25.42
C THR A 498 13.84 -21.52 -26.82
N GLY A 499 13.03 -20.75 -27.53
CA GLY A 499 12.47 -21.13 -28.83
C GLY A 499 10.97 -21.39 -28.75
N SER A 500 10.32 -21.52 -29.90
CA SER A 500 8.87 -21.82 -30.04
C SER A 500 8.66 -23.06 -30.91
N GLY A 501 7.66 -23.89 -30.53
CA GLY A 501 7.30 -25.10 -31.23
C GLY A 501 8.12 -26.36 -30.85
N GLU A 502 8.12 -27.39 -31.67
CA GLU A 502 8.77 -28.69 -31.41
C GLU A 502 10.31 -28.61 -31.27
N THR A 503 10.92 -27.50 -31.64
CA THR A 503 12.38 -27.27 -31.54
C THR A 503 12.80 -26.45 -30.32
N ALA A 504 11.90 -26.26 -29.35
CA ALA A 504 12.22 -25.52 -28.13
C ALA A 504 13.26 -26.28 -27.27
N ILE A 505 14.39 -25.65 -27.00
CA ILE A 505 15.43 -26.21 -26.12
C ILE A 505 15.01 -25.91 -24.67
N THR A 506 14.85 -26.99 -23.90
CA THR A 506 14.56 -26.89 -22.46
C THR A 506 15.87 -26.98 -21.68
N THR A 507 16.21 -25.93 -20.96
CA THR A 507 17.38 -25.90 -20.07
C THR A 507 16.90 -25.95 -18.63
N THR A 508 17.43 -26.88 -17.83
CA THR A 508 17.12 -27.02 -16.40
C THR A 508 18.28 -26.53 -15.57
N LYS A 509 18.01 -25.72 -14.55
CA LYS A 509 18.98 -25.32 -13.55
C LYS A 509 18.46 -25.74 -12.18
N TRP A 510 19.26 -26.51 -11.47
CA TRP A 510 18.94 -26.98 -10.13
C TRP A 510 19.70 -26.16 -9.08
N SER A 511 19.04 -25.86 -7.97
CA SER A 511 19.62 -25.21 -6.81
C SER A 511 19.13 -25.89 -5.54
N GLU A 512 20.00 -26.06 -4.57
CA GLU A 512 19.62 -26.58 -3.26
C GLU A 512 18.66 -25.57 -2.60
N PHE A 513 17.56 -26.11 -2.06
CA PHE A 513 16.53 -25.31 -1.38
C PHE A 513 16.81 -25.33 0.11
N THR A 514 17.18 -24.17 0.66
CA THR A 514 17.49 -23.98 2.08
C THR A 514 16.40 -23.28 2.86
N GLY A 515 15.20 -23.12 2.28
CA GLY A 515 14.04 -22.50 2.92
C GLY A 515 13.42 -23.37 4.02
N GLU A 516 12.81 -22.77 5.02
CA GLU A 516 12.04 -23.48 6.03
C GLU A 516 10.77 -24.08 5.41
N ILE A 517 10.53 -25.36 5.73
CA ILE A 517 9.29 -26.06 5.38
C ILE A 517 8.37 -25.99 6.56
N ILE A 518 7.18 -25.52 6.34
CA ILE A 518 6.07 -25.78 7.25
C ILE A 518 5.47 -27.11 6.81
N ALA A 519 5.80 -28.18 7.55
CA ALA A 519 5.11 -29.46 7.40
C ALA A 519 3.64 -29.27 7.75
N GLU A 520 2.73 -29.78 6.90
CA GLU A 520 1.30 -29.88 7.20
C GLU A 520 1.05 -30.75 8.43
#